data_4a10634684a323d48de7ae35a4ae763c
#
_entry.id   4a10634684a323d48de7ae35a4ae763c
#
_cell.length_a   1.000
_cell.length_b   1.000
_cell.length_c   1.000
_cell.angle_alpha   90.00
_cell.angle_beta   90.00
_cell.angle_gamma   90.00
#
_symmetry.space_group_name_H-M   'P 1'
#
loop_
_entity.id
_entity.type
_entity.pdbx_description
1 polymer ?
#
loop_
_entity_poly.entity_id
_entity_poly.type
_entity_poly.pdbx_seq_one_letter_code
_entity_poly.pdbx_strand_id
1 'polypeptide(L)'
;MKTFTICGSMRFEKEMREIAFALETQKGWNILQCIYGERIPSDEEREKLVSAHYRKIDLSDGIYVVNIGGYIGESVVQEIRYAQQQGKEIVFHCNDNSRTKASLV
;
A
#
# COMPACT_ATOMS: atom_id res chain seq x y z
N MET A 1 -8.36 7.87 15.56
CA MET A 1 -7.12 7.44 14.86
C MET A 1 -7.48 6.79 13.53
N LYS A 2 -6.92 7.28 12.45
CA LYS A 2 -7.13 6.65 11.15
C LYS A 2 -6.21 5.43 10.99
N THR A 3 -6.73 4.40 10.31
CA THR A 3 -5.97 3.20 9.99
C THR A 3 -5.80 3.12 8.48
N PHE A 4 -4.56 3.01 8.02
CA PHE A 4 -4.26 2.84 6.59
C PHE A 4 -3.42 1.61 6.38
N THR A 5 -3.66 0.91 5.28
CA THR A 5 -2.79 -0.17 4.82
C THR A 5 -1.81 0.43 3.82
N ILE A 6 -0.51 0.23 4.06
CA ILE A 6 0.51 0.71 3.14
C ILE A 6 0.59 -0.24 1.93
N CYS A 7 0.59 0.33 0.74
CA CYS A 7 0.63 -0.42 -0.51
C CYS A 7 1.79 0.12 -1.36
N GLY A 8 2.59 -0.77 -1.89
CA GLY A 8 3.70 -0.36 -2.74
C GLY A 8 4.48 -1.56 -3.25
N SER A 9 5.27 -1.35 -4.28
CA SER A 9 6.14 -2.40 -4.81
C SER A 9 7.19 -2.79 -3.77
N MET A 10 7.56 -4.07 -3.73
CA MET A 10 8.61 -4.54 -2.84
C MET A 10 9.96 -3.89 -3.11
N ARG A 11 10.15 -3.28 -4.29
CA ARG A 11 11.35 -2.49 -4.56
C ARG A 11 11.50 -1.33 -3.57
N PHE A 12 10.38 -0.91 -2.98
CA PHE A 12 10.35 0.19 -2.01
C PHE A 12 10.26 -0.32 -0.57
N GLU A 13 10.63 -1.57 -0.30
CA GLU A 13 10.50 -2.14 1.04
C GLU A 13 11.14 -1.25 2.10
N LYS A 14 12.37 -0.81 1.87
CA LYS A 14 13.08 0.04 2.82
C LYS A 14 12.32 1.33 3.06
N GLU A 15 11.92 1.98 2.00
CA GLU A 15 11.19 3.25 2.08
C GLU A 15 9.83 3.06 2.75
N MET A 16 9.13 1.97 2.44
CA MET A 16 7.82 1.71 3.06
C MET A 16 7.93 1.54 4.56
N ARG A 17 8.99 0.87 5.05
CA ARG A 17 9.21 0.72 6.49
C ARG A 17 9.45 2.08 7.15
N GLU A 18 10.25 2.92 6.52
CA GLU A 18 10.55 4.26 7.03
C GLU A 18 9.32 5.15 7.02
N ILE A 19 8.53 5.07 5.94
CA ILE A 19 7.30 5.84 5.79
C ILE A 19 6.29 5.43 6.85
N ALA A 20 6.12 4.14 7.09
CA ALA A 20 5.19 3.64 8.10
C ALA A 20 5.57 4.18 9.49
N PHE A 21 6.86 4.16 9.82
CA PHE A 21 7.33 4.71 11.08
C PHE A 21 6.99 6.20 11.20
N ALA A 22 7.25 6.96 10.13
CA ALA A 22 6.98 8.40 10.13
C ALA A 22 5.49 8.69 10.26
N LEU A 23 4.65 7.95 9.55
CA LEU A 23 3.20 8.16 9.61
C LEU A 23 2.65 7.88 11.00
N GLU A 24 3.14 6.83 11.67
CA GLU A 24 2.67 6.53 13.02
C GLU A 24 3.18 7.54 14.03
N THR A 25 4.44 7.95 13.93
CA THR A 25 5.03 8.84 14.93
C THR A 25 4.66 10.31 14.72
N GLN A 26 4.45 10.75 13.47
CA GLN A 26 4.19 12.16 13.19
C GLN A 26 2.71 12.47 13.03
N LYS A 27 1.95 11.56 12.42
CA LYS A 27 0.52 11.79 12.19
C LYS A 27 -0.37 11.06 13.18
N GLY A 28 0.19 10.11 13.93
CA GLY A 28 -0.60 9.32 14.86
C GLY A 28 -1.56 8.38 14.17
N TRP A 29 -1.26 7.99 12.93
CA TRP A 29 -2.06 7.00 12.22
C TRP A 29 -1.62 5.60 12.60
N ASN A 30 -2.52 4.63 12.41
CA ASN A 30 -2.21 3.21 12.56
C ASN A 30 -1.94 2.64 11.17
N ILE A 31 -0.74 2.11 10.94
CA ILE A 31 -0.35 1.62 9.61
C ILE A 31 -0.24 0.11 9.62
N LEU A 32 -1.07 -0.54 8.80
CA LEU A 32 -0.96 -1.96 8.57
C LEU A 32 0.02 -2.18 7.42
N GLN A 33 1.04 -2.99 7.68
CA GLN A 33 2.13 -3.16 6.73
C GLN A 33 2.05 -4.50 6.01
N CYS A 34 2.66 -4.54 4.82
CA CYS A 34 2.91 -5.79 4.11
C CYS A 34 3.79 -6.69 4.97
N ILE A 35 3.71 -7.99 4.71
CA ILE A 35 4.68 -8.90 5.29
C ILE A 35 5.90 -8.90 4.37
N TYR A 36 7.01 -8.44 4.91
CA TYR A 36 8.28 -8.37 4.17
C TYR A 36 9.02 -9.68 4.40
N GLY A 37 9.09 -10.50 3.37
CA GLY A 37 9.68 -11.82 3.52
C GLY A 37 11.20 -11.81 3.42
N GLU A 38 11.82 -12.78 4.06
CA GLU A 38 13.27 -12.99 3.98
C GLU A 38 13.62 -13.97 2.88
N ARG A 39 12.64 -14.66 2.33
CA ARG A 39 12.80 -15.63 1.25
C ARG A 39 11.64 -15.50 0.28
N ILE A 40 11.81 -16.10 -0.89
CA ILE A 40 10.76 -16.12 -1.91
C ILE A 40 9.67 -17.10 -1.45
N PRO A 41 8.42 -16.66 -1.33
CA PRO A 41 7.34 -17.56 -0.92
C PRO A 41 6.97 -18.53 -2.04
N SER A 42 6.45 -19.69 -1.66
CA SER A 42 5.84 -20.62 -2.61
C SER A 42 4.55 -20.00 -3.18
N ASP A 43 4.02 -20.60 -4.23
CA ASP A 43 2.78 -20.11 -4.85
C ASP A 43 1.62 -20.14 -3.84
N GLU A 44 1.53 -21.21 -3.04
CA GLU A 44 0.50 -21.32 -2.02
C GLU A 44 0.65 -20.25 -0.94
N GLU A 45 1.87 -20.02 -0.50
CA GLU A 45 2.15 -18.98 0.49
C GLU A 45 1.83 -17.60 -0.07
N ARG A 46 2.16 -17.37 -1.35
CA ARG A 46 1.88 -16.10 -2.00
C ARG A 46 0.39 -15.80 -2.04
N GLU A 47 -0.44 -16.80 -2.34
CA GLU A 47 -1.89 -16.62 -2.35
C GLU A 47 -2.40 -16.21 -0.97
N LYS A 48 -1.87 -16.82 0.08
CA LYS A 48 -2.25 -16.45 1.45
C LYS A 48 -1.81 -15.05 1.81
N LEU A 49 -0.61 -14.65 1.40
CA LEU A 49 -0.12 -13.30 1.65
C LEU A 49 -0.97 -12.26 0.92
N VAL A 50 -1.35 -12.53 -0.32
CA VAL A 50 -2.21 -11.63 -1.09
C VAL A 50 -3.58 -11.49 -0.41
N SER A 51 -4.18 -12.61 -0.02
CA SER A 51 -5.48 -12.59 0.67
C SER A 51 -5.40 -11.79 1.97
N ALA A 52 -4.34 -12.00 2.74
CA ALA A 52 -4.16 -11.28 4.00
C ALA A 52 -4.01 -9.77 3.76
N HIS A 53 -3.33 -9.40 2.68
CA HIS A 53 -3.14 -7.98 2.37
C HIS A 53 -4.48 -7.31 2.02
N TYR A 54 -5.31 -7.97 1.21
CA TYR A 54 -6.65 -7.45 0.92
C TYR A 54 -7.51 -7.36 2.17
N ARG A 55 -7.36 -8.31 3.09
CA ARG A 55 -8.08 -8.24 4.36
C ARG A 55 -7.64 -7.02 5.18
N LYS A 56 -6.36 -6.69 5.16
CA LYS A 56 -5.87 -5.48 5.81
C LYS A 56 -6.53 -4.24 5.21
N ILE A 57 -6.70 -4.21 3.91
CA ILE A 57 -7.40 -3.10 3.25
C ILE A 57 -8.84 -3.03 3.73
N ASP A 58 -9.53 -4.18 3.82
CA ASP A 58 -10.90 -4.21 4.32
C ASP A 58 -11.02 -3.63 5.73
N LEU A 59 -10.04 -3.87 6.57
CA LEU A 59 -10.03 -3.42 7.96
C LEU A 59 -9.60 -1.96 8.12
N SER A 60 -9.17 -1.33 7.04
CA SER A 60 -8.61 0.03 7.07
C SER A 60 -9.62 1.07 6.65
N ASP A 61 -9.38 2.31 7.06
CA ASP A 61 -10.10 3.47 6.56
C ASP A 61 -9.69 3.79 5.13
N GLY A 62 -8.45 3.46 4.78
CA GLY A 62 -7.93 3.71 3.45
C GLY A 62 -6.62 3.01 3.21
N ILE A 63 -6.01 3.33 2.07
CA ILE A 63 -4.68 2.84 1.72
C ILE A 63 -3.74 4.01 1.51
N TYR A 64 -2.47 3.78 1.83
CA TYR A 64 -1.41 4.75 1.61
C TYR A 64 -0.47 4.17 0.55
N VAL A 65 -0.46 4.77 -0.62
CA VAL A 65 0.24 4.24 -1.78
C VAL A 65 1.62 4.86 -1.91
N VAL A 66 2.65 4.02 -1.86
CA VAL A 66 4.04 4.46 -2.00
C VAL A 66 4.39 4.41 -3.49
N ASN A 67 4.39 5.60 -4.12
CA ASN A 67 4.57 5.77 -5.55
C ASN A 67 5.80 6.61 -5.88
N ILE A 68 6.93 6.26 -5.29
CA ILE A 68 8.17 7.01 -5.46
C ILE A 68 8.56 7.05 -6.94
N GLY A 69 8.86 8.25 -7.44
CA GLY A 69 9.17 8.46 -8.85
C GLY A 69 7.99 8.20 -9.76
N GLY A 70 6.78 8.14 -9.22
CA GLY A 70 5.58 7.86 -10.01
C GLY A 70 5.38 6.38 -10.31
N TYR A 71 6.25 5.50 -9.80
CA TYR A 71 6.15 4.07 -10.10
C TYR A 71 5.05 3.40 -9.27
N ILE A 72 4.17 2.71 -9.95
CA ILE A 72 3.12 1.88 -9.33
C ILE A 72 3.13 0.54 -10.05
N GLY A 73 3.42 -0.54 -9.30
CA GLY A 73 3.43 -1.87 -9.87
C GLY A 73 2.01 -2.38 -10.13
N GLU A 74 1.93 -3.44 -10.93
CA GLU A 74 0.64 -3.99 -11.35
C GLU A 74 -0.23 -4.44 -10.17
N SER A 75 0.36 -5.12 -9.19
CA SER A 75 -0.41 -5.56 -8.02
C SER A 75 -0.95 -4.39 -7.22
N VAL A 76 -0.20 -3.28 -7.16
CA VAL A 76 -0.63 -2.09 -6.45
C VAL A 76 -1.79 -1.42 -7.18
N VAL A 77 -1.77 -1.40 -8.52
CA VAL A 77 -2.90 -0.89 -9.30
C VAL A 77 -4.17 -1.66 -8.96
N GLN A 78 -4.08 -2.98 -8.84
CA GLN A 78 -5.22 -3.82 -8.45
C GLN A 78 -5.72 -3.46 -7.05
N GLU A 79 -4.82 -3.24 -6.12
CA GLU A 79 -5.17 -2.86 -4.75
C GLU A 79 -5.87 -1.51 -4.71
N ILE A 80 -5.41 -0.56 -5.52
CA ILE A 80 -6.04 0.76 -5.62
C ILE A 80 -7.47 0.62 -6.16
N ARG A 81 -7.66 -0.17 -7.20
CA ARG A 81 -9.00 -0.41 -7.76
C ARG A 81 -9.92 -1.04 -6.73
N TYR A 82 -9.42 -2.02 -6.00
CA TYR A 82 -10.20 -2.66 -4.95
C TYR A 82 -10.61 -1.66 -3.87
N ALA A 83 -9.66 -0.85 -3.41
CA ALA A 83 -9.94 0.15 -2.40
C ALA A 83 -10.99 1.16 -2.88
N GLN A 84 -10.91 1.57 -4.15
CA GLN A 84 -11.90 2.46 -4.74
C GLN A 84 -13.28 1.83 -4.74
N GLN A 85 -13.38 0.56 -5.11
CA GLN A 85 -14.65 -0.16 -5.13
C GLN A 85 -15.26 -0.27 -3.73
N GLN A 86 -14.42 -0.36 -2.72
CA GLN A 86 -14.86 -0.47 -1.33
C GLN A 86 -15.10 0.89 -0.67
N GLY A 87 -14.96 1.96 -1.42
CA GLY A 87 -15.16 3.31 -0.88
C GLY A 87 -14.09 3.77 0.10
N LYS A 88 -12.90 3.19 0.02
CA LYS A 88 -11.81 3.53 0.92
C LYS A 88 -11.11 4.80 0.47
N GLU A 89 -10.55 5.53 1.44
CA GLU A 89 -9.71 6.70 1.14
C GLU A 89 -8.40 6.24 0.52
N ILE A 90 -7.89 7.00 -0.46
CA ILE A 90 -6.62 6.68 -1.11
C ILE A 90 -5.71 7.89 -1.00
N VAL A 91 -4.56 7.70 -0.35
CA VAL A 91 -3.57 8.75 -0.17
C VAL A 91 -2.29 8.30 -0.88
N PHE A 92 -1.76 9.17 -1.72
CA PHE A 92 -0.50 8.90 -2.43
C PHE A 92 0.66 9.58 -1.72
N HIS A 93 1.76 8.87 -1.59
CA HIS A 93 2.96 9.39 -0.93
C HIS A 93 3.54 10.57 -1.70
N CYS A 94 3.63 10.46 -3.02
CA CYS A 94 4.10 11.54 -3.88
C CYS A 94 2.91 12.24 -4.51
N ASN A 95 2.82 13.54 -4.27
CA ASN A 95 1.69 14.36 -4.70
C ASN A 95 1.87 14.97 -6.10
N ASP A 96 2.61 14.32 -6.97
CA ASP A 96 2.67 14.72 -8.36
C ASP A 96 1.39 14.22 -9.03
N ASN A 97 0.31 14.97 -8.83
CA ASN A 97 -1.03 14.54 -9.19
C ASN A 97 -1.20 14.19 -10.66
N SER A 98 -0.62 14.97 -11.53
CA SER A 98 -0.81 14.73 -12.97
C SER A 98 -0.16 13.42 -13.39
N ARG A 99 1.04 13.14 -12.89
CA ARG A 99 1.77 11.92 -13.21
C ARG A 99 1.11 10.70 -12.57
N THR A 100 0.70 10.83 -11.33
CA THR A 100 0.06 9.74 -10.61
C THR A 100 -1.27 9.37 -11.25
N LYS A 101 -2.07 10.37 -11.62
CA LYS A 101 -3.34 10.12 -12.30
C LYS A 101 -3.14 9.41 -13.63
N ALA A 102 -2.12 9.80 -14.38
CA ALA A 102 -1.81 9.15 -15.64
C ALA A 102 -1.45 7.68 -15.42
N SER A 103 -0.79 7.37 -14.34
CA SER A 103 -0.40 5.99 -14.01
C SER A 103 -1.59 5.11 -13.65
N LEU A 104 -2.68 5.69 -13.17
CA LEU A 104 -3.86 4.94 -12.76
C LEU A 104 -4.84 4.70 -13.89
N VAL A 105 -4.70 5.41 -14.96
CA VAL A 105 -5.59 5.30 -16.13
C VAL A 105 -4.94 4.42 -17.16
#